data_cd64f783b1bbefeacba637e660353c14
#
_entry.id   cd64f783b1bbefeacba637e660353c14
#
_cell.length_a   1.000
_cell.length_b   1.000
_cell.length_c   1.000
_cell.angle_alpha   90.00
_cell.angle_beta   90.00
_cell.angle_gamma   90.00
#
_symmetry.space_group_name_H-M   'P 1'
#
loop_
_entity.id
_entity.type
_entity.pdbx_description
1 polymer ?
#
loop_
_entity_poly.entity_id
_entity_poly.type
_entity_poly.pdbx_seq_one_letter_code
_entity_poly.pdbx_strand_id
1 'polypeptide(L)'
;MTGAVTSWPGAGAGRPPAQLPVPALELGEGPCWDAATGALYWIDGPPGRVHRLDVHGLHASWDVGQPVGAVFPRAGGGLLVAARDGFLALDTRTGAVELLAPVEADRPGNKLNDGACDRAGRLFAGTMAADESPGAGALYRLDADLTLTPLVTGVGISNGIGWSPDDRLMYYSDSLAYRVDVFDYDPATGAVSGRRPFTPVGGGPVMPDGLAVDAEGGVWVAHWGGSVLTRYDPAGRPDRAVRFPQANVTSCAFGGPGLDRLYVTTAGGAGGPAGGLFVLSPGVTGLPSYPFGG
;
A
#
# COMPACT_ATOMS: atom_id res chain seq x y z
N MET A 1 -1.83 -7.29 -31.06
CA MET A 1 -2.57 -8.54 -30.76
C MET A 1 -2.92 -8.49 -29.28
N THR A 2 -4.16 -8.12 -28.99
CA THR A 2 -4.70 -8.00 -27.62
C THR A 2 -5.06 -9.39 -27.11
N GLY A 3 -4.16 -10.03 -26.41
CA GLY A 3 -4.42 -11.27 -25.71
C GLY A 3 -5.20 -10.98 -24.41
N ALA A 4 -6.52 -11.06 -24.46
CA ALA A 4 -7.33 -11.12 -23.25
C ALA A 4 -6.95 -12.41 -22.51
N VAL A 5 -6.39 -12.27 -21.31
CA VAL A 5 -6.15 -13.38 -20.38
C VAL A 5 -7.51 -13.88 -19.90
N THR A 6 -8.05 -14.90 -20.57
CA THR A 6 -9.42 -15.41 -20.33
C THR A 6 -9.49 -16.56 -19.32
N SER A 7 -8.36 -17.05 -18.80
CA SER A 7 -8.37 -18.05 -17.72
C SER A 7 -7.07 -18.02 -16.93
N TRP A 8 -7.17 -17.76 -15.63
CA TRP A 8 -6.06 -17.92 -14.70
C TRP A 8 -6.08 -19.32 -14.10
N PRO A 9 -4.96 -20.05 -14.05
CA PRO A 9 -4.90 -21.31 -13.32
C PRO A 9 -5.02 -21.01 -11.83
N GLY A 10 -5.98 -21.65 -11.15
CA GLY A 10 -6.04 -21.67 -9.69
C GLY A 10 -6.87 -20.61 -8.99
N ALA A 11 -8.02 -20.20 -9.54
CA ALA A 11 -9.06 -19.61 -8.71
C ALA A 11 -9.49 -20.63 -7.66
N GLY A 12 -8.77 -20.71 -6.56
CA GLY A 12 -9.10 -21.59 -5.44
C GLY A 12 -10.52 -21.27 -4.96
N ALA A 13 -11.32 -22.31 -4.70
CA ALA A 13 -12.67 -22.22 -4.19
C ALA A 13 -12.68 -21.67 -2.73
N GLY A 14 -12.15 -20.45 -2.55
CA GLY A 14 -12.31 -19.67 -1.33
C GLY A 14 -13.65 -18.91 -1.38
N ARG A 15 -14.19 -18.61 -0.21
CA ARG A 15 -15.33 -17.69 -0.11
C ARG A 15 -14.97 -16.37 -0.83
N PRO A 16 -15.92 -15.76 -1.56
CA PRO A 16 -15.69 -14.46 -2.14
C PRO A 16 -15.29 -13.45 -1.05
N PRO A 17 -14.52 -12.38 -1.42
CA PRO A 17 -14.16 -11.34 -0.46
C PRO A 17 -15.43 -10.73 0.14
N ALA A 18 -15.46 -10.59 1.47
CA ALA A 18 -16.57 -9.97 2.18
C ALA A 18 -16.31 -8.48 2.33
N GLN A 19 -17.23 -7.64 1.89
CA GLN A 19 -17.17 -6.20 2.15
C GLN A 19 -17.47 -5.93 3.62
N LEU A 20 -16.62 -5.15 4.27
CA LEU A 20 -16.81 -4.72 5.65
C LEU A 20 -17.77 -3.54 5.72
N PRO A 21 -18.59 -3.42 6.80
CA PRO A 21 -19.57 -2.35 6.96
C PRO A 21 -18.90 -1.06 7.45
N VAL A 22 -18.05 -0.48 6.60
CA VAL A 22 -17.39 0.83 6.82
C VAL A 22 -18.00 1.87 5.88
N PRO A 23 -17.79 3.18 6.12
CA PRO A 23 -18.22 4.21 5.19
C PRO A 23 -17.71 3.98 3.78
N ALA A 24 -18.50 4.39 2.79
CA ALA A 24 -18.08 4.38 1.40
C ALA A 24 -16.85 5.28 1.20
N LEU A 25 -15.90 4.83 0.38
CA LEU A 25 -14.63 5.50 0.14
C LEU A 25 -14.61 6.09 -1.28
N GLU A 26 -14.02 7.25 -1.41
CA GLU A 26 -13.69 7.82 -2.73
C GLU A 26 -12.46 7.09 -3.30
N LEU A 27 -11.37 7.07 -2.54
CA LEU A 27 -10.13 6.36 -2.82
C LEU A 27 -9.62 5.72 -1.54
N GLY A 28 -10.11 4.51 -1.23
CA GLY A 28 -9.60 3.72 -0.12
C GLY A 28 -8.21 3.22 -0.44
N GLU A 29 -7.23 3.44 0.47
CA GLU A 29 -5.82 3.11 0.24
C GLU A 29 -5.08 2.76 1.53
N GLY A 30 -3.85 2.27 1.37
CA GLY A 30 -2.85 2.08 2.42
C GLY A 30 -3.34 1.29 3.63
N PRO A 31 -3.98 0.11 3.49
CA PRO A 31 -4.39 -0.67 4.65
C PRO A 31 -3.14 -1.13 5.41
N CYS A 32 -3.15 -0.94 6.73
CA CYS A 32 -2.04 -1.28 7.59
C CYS A 32 -2.55 -1.88 8.90
N TRP A 33 -2.11 -3.10 9.23
CA TRP A 33 -2.48 -3.77 10.47
C TRP A 33 -1.52 -3.40 11.59
N ASP A 34 -2.04 -2.87 12.67
CA ASP A 34 -1.30 -2.63 13.90
C ASP A 34 -1.53 -3.79 14.88
N ALA A 35 -0.53 -4.65 15.02
CA ALA A 35 -0.60 -5.80 15.92
C ALA A 35 -0.59 -5.38 17.40
N ALA A 36 -0.02 -4.21 17.73
CA ALA A 36 0.05 -3.73 19.11
C ALA A 36 -1.31 -3.30 19.65
N THR A 37 -2.15 -2.70 18.80
CA THR A 37 -3.51 -2.28 19.17
C THR A 37 -4.61 -3.22 18.66
N GLY A 38 -4.27 -4.22 17.85
CA GLY A 38 -5.24 -5.12 17.23
C GLY A 38 -6.21 -4.37 16.32
N ALA A 39 -5.74 -3.42 15.55
CA ALA A 39 -6.56 -2.59 14.68
C ALA A 39 -6.00 -2.49 13.25
N LEU A 40 -6.91 -2.39 12.29
CA LEU A 40 -6.60 -2.03 10.92
C LEU A 40 -6.76 -0.52 10.74
N TYR A 41 -5.77 0.11 10.14
CA TYR A 41 -5.83 1.49 9.66
C TYR A 41 -5.85 1.49 8.14
N TRP A 42 -6.49 2.50 7.54
CA TRP A 42 -6.48 2.80 6.10
C TRP A 42 -6.84 4.26 5.88
N ILE A 43 -6.71 4.74 4.65
CA ILE A 43 -7.07 6.11 4.32
C ILE A 43 -8.19 6.18 3.28
N ASP A 44 -8.86 7.33 3.23
CA ASP A 44 -9.62 7.82 2.08
C ASP A 44 -8.87 9.05 1.54
N GLY A 45 -8.22 8.87 0.39
CA GLY A 45 -7.15 9.76 -0.09
C GLY A 45 -7.56 11.21 -0.28
N PRO A 46 -8.42 11.55 -1.27
CA PRO A 46 -8.75 12.92 -1.60
C PRO A 46 -9.44 13.68 -0.46
N PRO A 47 -10.37 13.08 0.32
CA PRO A 47 -10.96 13.75 1.48
C PRO A 47 -9.98 13.97 2.65
N GLY A 48 -8.81 13.34 2.62
CA GLY A 48 -7.82 13.49 3.68
C GLY A 48 -8.21 12.82 4.98
N ARG A 49 -8.80 11.62 4.92
CA ARG A 49 -9.26 10.90 6.10
C ARG A 49 -8.44 9.68 6.41
N VAL A 50 -8.10 9.51 7.68
CA VAL A 50 -7.56 8.27 8.25
C VAL A 50 -8.69 7.54 8.96
N HIS A 51 -8.79 6.23 8.74
CA HIS A 51 -9.77 5.35 9.34
C HIS A 51 -9.10 4.28 10.20
N ARG A 52 -9.84 3.76 11.18
CA ARG A 52 -9.46 2.66 12.05
C ARG A 52 -10.65 1.72 12.25
N LEU A 53 -10.37 0.42 12.22
CA LEU A 53 -11.33 -0.63 12.59
C LEU A 53 -10.63 -1.61 13.53
N ASP A 54 -11.13 -1.78 14.75
CA ASP A 54 -10.55 -2.75 15.68
C ASP A 54 -11.18 -4.15 15.54
N VAL A 55 -10.62 -5.11 16.28
CA VAL A 55 -11.08 -6.51 16.28
C VAL A 55 -12.51 -6.69 16.79
N HIS A 56 -13.08 -5.68 17.46
CA HIS A 56 -14.47 -5.69 17.96
C HIS A 56 -15.43 -5.03 16.96
N GLY A 57 -14.92 -4.55 15.81
CA GLY A 57 -15.72 -3.86 14.79
C GLY A 57 -15.98 -2.38 15.10
N LEU A 58 -15.28 -1.79 16.08
CA LEU A 58 -15.41 -0.37 16.38
C LEU A 58 -14.62 0.46 15.36
N HIS A 59 -15.35 1.28 14.60
CA HIS A 59 -14.82 2.19 13.61
C HIS A 59 -14.57 3.58 14.20
N ALA A 60 -13.43 4.18 13.86
CA ALA A 60 -13.11 5.59 14.13
C ALA A 60 -12.48 6.23 12.88
N SER A 61 -12.53 7.56 12.79
CA SER A 61 -11.86 8.29 11.71
C SER A 61 -11.41 9.68 12.16
N TRP A 62 -10.38 10.20 11.49
CA TRP A 62 -9.79 11.52 11.72
C TRP A 62 -9.64 12.24 10.38
N ASP A 63 -9.91 13.53 10.40
CA ASP A 63 -9.69 14.43 9.27
C ASP A 63 -8.28 15.05 9.42
N VAL A 64 -7.46 14.90 8.38
CA VAL A 64 -6.07 15.39 8.36
C VAL A 64 -6.00 16.81 7.79
N GLY A 65 -7.07 17.28 7.15
CA GLY A 65 -7.16 18.63 6.58
C GLY A 65 -6.48 18.80 5.23
N GLN A 66 -5.94 17.74 4.65
CA GLN A 66 -5.33 17.72 3.32
C GLN A 66 -5.35 16.30 2.74
N PRO A 67 -5.20 16.10 1.40
CA PRO A 67 -5.12 14.79 0.80
C PRO A 67 -4.00 13.93 1.40
N VAL A 68 -4.27 12.64 1.57
CA VAL A 68 -3.37 11.65 2.17
C VAL A 68 -3.15 10.48 1.22
N GLY A 69 -1.97 9.86 1.26
CA GLY A 69 -1.60 8.70 0.44
C GLY A 69 -1.53 7.40 1.24
N ALA A 70 -0.99 7.45 2.46
CA ALA A 70 -0.83 6.26 3.30
C ALA A 70 -0.77 6.60 4.79
N VAL A 71 -0.93 5.58 5.64
CA VAL A 71 -0.90 5.71 7.10
C VAL A 71 -0.12 4.56 7.74
N PHE A 72 0.66 4.86 8.78
CA PHE A 72 1.51 3.91 9.47
C PHE A 72 1.41 4.11 11.00
N PRO A 73 1.29 3.04 11.80
CA PRO A 73 1.49 3.13 13.25
C PRO A 73 2.89 3.66 13.57
N ARG A 74 3.02 4.40 14.68
CA ARG A 74 4.32 4.84 15.23
C ARG A 74 4.67 4.04 16.46
N ALA A 75 5.94 3.70 16.62
CA ALA A 75 6.44 2.98 17.81
C ALA A 75 6.22 3.79 19.11
N GLY A 76 6.30 5.11 19.01
CA GLY A 76 6.03 6.04 20.13
C GLY A 76 4.54 6.32 20.38
N GLY A 77 3.64 5.69 19.62
CA GLY A 77 2.19 5.92 19.68
C GLY A 77 1.70 6.97 18.69
N GLY A 78 0.40 6.96 18.39
CA GLY A 78 -0.19 7.73 17.30
C GLY A 78 0.13 7.15 15.93
N LEU A 79 -0.06 7.95 14.90
CA LEU A 79 0.13 7.54 13.50
C LEU A 79 1.08 8.50 12.79
N LEU A 80 1.84 7.98 11.83
CA LEU A 80 2.49 8.75 10.78
C LEU A 80 1.62 8.70 9.54
N VAL A 81 1.37 9.85 8.92
CA VAL A 81 0.54 9.97 7.72
C VAL A 81 1.38 10.55 6.59
N ALA A 82 1.45 9.86 5.48
CA ALA A 82 1.98 10.39 4.23
C ALA A 82 0.91 11.27 3.59
N ALA A 83 1.14 12.58 3.52
CA ALA A 83 0.19 13.56 3.04
C ALA A 83 0.79 14.40 1.89
N ARG A 84 0.00 15.31 1.33
CA ARG A 84 0.46 16.15 0.23
C ARG A 84 1.71 16.94 0.58
N ASP A 85 1.77 17.54 1.77
CA ASP A 85 2.84 18.47 2.12
C ASP A 85 4.06 17.76 2.78
N GLY A 86 3.94 16.45 3.06
CA GLY A 86 4.99 15.67 3.71
C GLY A 86 4.45 14.66 4.72
N PHE A 87 5.30 14.26 5.66
CA PHE A 87 4.93 13.32 6.71
C PHE A 87 4.39 14.06 7.93
N LEU A 88 3.20 13.64 8.38
CA LEU A 88 2.48 14.25 9.50
C LEU A 88 2.38 13.26 10.66
N ALA A 89 2.50 13.75 11.89
CA ALA A 89 2.06 13.01 13.07
C ALA A 89 0.56 13.25 13.28
N LEU A 90 -0.19 12.19 13.58
CA LEU A 90 -1.60 12.24 13.99
C LEU A 90 -1.73 11.62 15.39
N ASP A 91 -2.10 12.44 16.39
CA ASP A 91 -2.49 11.95 17.71
C ASP A 91 -3.93 11.39 17.62
N THR A 92 -4.08 10.08 17.68
CA THR A 92 -5.38 9.41 17.56
C THR A 92 -6.32 9.66 18.74
N ARG A 93 -5.81 10.17 19.87
CA ARG A 93 -6.60 10.49 21.07
C ARG A 93 -7.20 11.89 20.99
N THR A 94 -6.48 12.85 20.42
CA THR A 94 -6.92 14.27 20.34
C THR A 94 -7.35 14.69 18.95
N GLY A 95 -6.92 13.97 17.90
CA GLY A 95 -7.07 14.35 16.50
C GLY A 95 -6.08 15.43 16.06
N ALA A 96 -5.12 15.81 16.90
CA ALA A 96 -4.10 16.82 16.54
C ALA A 96 -3.18 16.30 15.45
N VAL A 97 -2.87 17.17 14.48
CA VAL A 97 -2.00 16.89 13.33
C VAL A 97 -0.83 17.86 13.36
N GLU A 98 0.40 17.35 13.17
CA GLU A 98 1.65 18.11 13.16
C GLU A 98 2.52 17.68 11.97
N LEU A 99 3.10 18.64 11.24
CA LEU A 99 4.07 18.35 10.17
C LEU A 99 5.42 17.98 10.80
N LEU A 100 5.89 16.76 10.54
CA LEU A 100 7.19 16.28 11.02
C LEU A 100 8.31 16.51 10.00
N ALA A 101 8.06 16.17 8.74
CA ALA A 101 9.07 16.26 7.69
C ALA A 101 8.41 16.66 6.35
N PRO A 102 8.72 17.86 5.80
CA PRO A 102 8.26 18.23 4.47
C PRO A 102 8.93 17.38 3.40
N VAL A 103 8.19 17.04 2.33
CA VAL A 103 8.71 16.30 1.19
C VAL A 103 8.45 17.10 -0.08
N GLU A 104 9.49 17.27 -0.92
CA GLU A 104 9.41 17.97 -2.22
C GLU A 104 8.72 19.35 -2.15
N ALA A 105 9.01 20.13 -1.11
CA ALA A 105 8.44 21.46 -0.91
C ALA A 105 8.75 22.43 -2.09
N ASP A 106 9.76 22.10 -2.89
CA ASP A 106 10.12 22.77 -4.14
C ASP A 106 9.31 22.30 -5.36
N ARG A 107 8.47 21.27 -5.19
CA ARG A 107 7.65 20.64 -6.22
C ARG A 107 6.17 20.57 -5.81
N PRO A 108 5.47 21.72 -5.73
CA PRO A 108 4.11 21.78 -5.16
C PRO A 108 3.05 21.00 -5.95
N GLY A 109 3.38 20.54 -7.16
CA GLY A 109 2.56 19.65 -7.96
C GLY A 109 2.66 18.18 -7.57
N ASN A 110 3.63 17.80 -6.72
CA ASN A 110 3.80 16.42 -6.24
C ASN A 110 3.10 16.21 -4.90
N LYS A 111 2.86 14.96 -4.59
CA LYS A 111 2.32 14.48 -3.30
C LYS A 111 2.91 13.14 -2.94
N LEU A 112 2.97 12.82 -1.65
CA LEU A 112 3.21 11.45 -1.21
C LEU A 112 2.03 10.55 -1.63
N ASN A 113 2.36 9.31 -1.98
CA ASN A 113 1.40 8.27 -2.34
C ASN A 113 1.56 7.09 -1.37
N ASP A 114 1.93 5.91 -1.82
CA ASP A 114 2.02 4.71 -0.99
C ASP A 114 3.39 4.54 -0.30
N GLY A 115 3.44 3.64 0.68
CA GLY A 115 4.64 3.34 1.43
C GLY A 115 4.49 2.13 2.36
N ALA A 116 5.61 1.71 2.95
CA ALA A 116 5.64 0.66 3.97
C ALA A 116 6.85 0.83 4.89
N CYS A 117 6.72 0.36 6.14
CA CYS A 117 7.84 0.32 7.07
C CYS A 117 8.57 -1.03 6.99
N ASP A 118 9.90 -0.98 7.01
CA ASP A 118 10.72 -2.17 7.15
C ASP A 118 10.77 -2.67 8.61
N ARG A 119 11.41 -3.81 8.83
CA ARG A 119 11.57 -4.42 10.17
C ARG A 119 12.32 -3.53 11.15
N ALA A 120 13.18 -2.63 10.69
CA ALA A 120 13.92 -1.69 11.54
C ALA A 120 13.13 -0.40 11.85
N GLY A 121 11.89 -0.27 11.36
CA GLY A 121 11.04 0.90 11.56
C GLY A 121 11.39 2.09 10.67
N ARG A 122 12.16 1.88 9.60
CA ARG A 122 12.38 2.89 8.55
C ARG A 122 11.20 2.88 7.59
N LEU A 123 10.66 4.04 7.26
CA LEU A 123 9.59 4.14 6.28
C LEU A 123 10.17 4.34 4.87
N PHE A 124 9.71 3.52 3.94
CA PHE A 124 9.89 3.70 2.51
C PHE A 124 8.57 4.22 1.94
N ALA A 125 8.59 5.40 1.35
CA ALA A 125 7.40 6.00 0.76
C ALA A 125 7.79 6.82 -0.46
N GLY A 126 6.90 6.91 -1.42
CA GLY A 126 7.22 7.64 -2.63
C GLY A 126 6.20 8.68 -3.01
N THR A 127 6.59 9.49 -3.99
CA THR A 127 5.81 10.59 -4.52
C THR A 127 5.33 10.32 -5.92
N MET A 128 4.35 11.08 -6.33
CA MET A 128 3.83 11.18 -7.69
C MET A 128 3.42 12.62 -7.98
N ALA A 129 3.37 13.00 -9.23
CA ALA A 129 2.71 14.24 -9.63
C ALA A 129 1.19 14.09 -9.50
N ALA A 130 0.49 15.13 -9.04
CA ALA A 130 -0.96 15.13 -8.90
C ALA A 130 -1.70 15.04 -10.25
N ASP A 131 -1.06 15.45 -11.33
CA ASP A 131 -1.54 15.33 -12.71
C ASP A 131 -1.06 14.03 -13.39
N GLU A 132 -0.43 13.12 -12.64
CA GLU A 132 0.12 11.84 -13.10
C GLU A 132 1.19 11.97 -14.19
N SER A 133 1.88 13.10 -14.27
CA SER A 133 2.99 13.30 -15.21
C SER A 133 4.08 12.24 -15.01
N PRO A 134 4.48 11.49 -16.05
CA PRO A 134 5.45 10.42 -15.92
C PRO A 134 6.83 10.91 -15.46
N GLY A 135 7.47 10.16 -14.55
CA GLY A 135 8.84 10.41 -14.13
C GLY A 135 9.02 11.60 -13.19
N ALA A 136 7.94 12.20 -12.70
CA ALA A 136 7.99 13.34 -11.79
C ALA A 136 8.20 12.95 -10.33
N GLY A 137 7.88 11.70 -9.96
CA GLY A 137 7.97 11.19 -8.61
C GLY A 137 9.34 10.59 -8.26
N ALA A 138 9.46 10.20 -6.99
CA ALA A 138 10.64 9.57 -6.42
C ALA A 138 10.24 8.60 -5.28
N LEU A 139 11.13 7.66 -4.95
CA LEU A 139 11.05 6.83 -3.76
C LEU A 139 12.05 7.34 -2.73
N TYR A 140 11.60 7.51 -1.51
CA TYR A 140 12.38 7.98 -0.36
C TYR A 140 12.40 6.94 0.77
N ARG A 141 13.45 7.00 1.60
CA ARG A 141 13.49 6.38 2.92
C ARG A 141 13.49 7.49 3.98
N LEU A 142 12.60 7.39 4.94
CA LEU A 142 12.55 8.20 6.14
C LEU A 142 13.05 7.37 7.33
N ASP A 143 14.12 7.80 7.94
CA ASP A 143 14.69 7.18 9.14
C ASP A 143 14.00 7.70 10.42
N ALA A 144 14.17 7.03 11.56
CA ALA A 144 13.52 7.37 12.83
C ALA A 144 13.85 8.79 13.36
N ASP A 145 14.99 9.34 12.96
CA ASP A 145 15.42 10.71 13.27
C ASP A 145 14.87 11.75 12.27
N LEU A 146 13.94 11.36 11.41
CA LEU A 146 13.34 12.15 10.34
C LEU A 146 14.30 12.52 9.20
N THR A 147 15.44 11.88 9.11
CA THR A 147 16.34 12.03 7.95
C THR A 147 15.69 11.40 6.71
N LEU A 148 15.48 12.21 5.68
CA LEU A 148 14.89 11.79 4.40
C LEU A 148 15.98 11.54 3.36
N THR A 149 16.04 10.33 2.83
CA THR A 149 17.03 9.90 1.83
C THR A 149 16.33 9.51 0.53
N PRO A 150 16.63 10.15 -0.62
CA PRO A 150 16.13 9.70 -1.91
C PRO A 150 16.81 8.39 -2.33
N LEU A 151 16.01 7.41 -2.80
CA LEU A 151 16.51 6.10 -3.24
C LEU A 151 16.38 5.92 -4.76
N VAL A 152 15.24 6.32 -5.33
CA VAL A 152 14.95 6.20 -6.76
C VAL A 152 14.31 7.50 -7.23
N THR A 153 14.76 8.03 -8.36
CA THR A 153 14.15 9.18 -9.04
C THR A 153 13.57 8.77 -10.38
N GLY A 154 12.73 9.63 -10.97
CA GLY A 154 12.11 9.35 -12.25
C GLY A 154 11.00 8.30 -12.16
N VAL A 155 10.35 8.22 -11.01
CA VAL A 155 9.20 7.34 -10.74
C VAL A 155 7.95 7.96 -11.35
N GLY A 156 7.09 7.14 -11.95
CA GLY A 156 5.80 7.58 -12.47
C GLY A 156 4.79 7.81 -11.34
N ILE A 157 4.23 6.73 -10.83
CA ILE A 157 3.35 6.71 -9.66
C ILE A 157 3.94 5.69 -8.69
N SER A 158 4.56 6.18 -7.60
CA SER A 158 5.10 5.32 -6.55
C SER A 158 3.96 4.64 -5.81
N ASN A 159 4.00 3.30 -5.80
CA ASN A 159 2.96 2.49 -5.19
C ASN A 159 3.56 1.36 -4.33
N GLY A 160 2.88 0.25 -4.19
CA GLY A 160 3.12 -0.84 -3.26
C GLY A 160 4.58 -1.19 -3.00
N ILE A 161 4.92 -1.38 -1.74
CA ILE A 161 6.26 -1.74 -1.24
C ILE A 161 6.14 -2.92 -0.29
N GLY A 162 7.06 -3.86 -0.38
CA GLY A 162 7.12 -4.99 0.56
C GLY A 162 8.45 -5.73 0.48
N TRP A 163 8.73 -6.54 1.49
CA TRP A 163 10.00 -7.28 1.60
C TRP A 163 9.78 -8.78 1.57
N SER A 164 10.78 -9.50 1.08
CA SER A 164 10.81 -10.97 1.17
C SER A 164 10.87 -11.44 2.63
N PRO A 165 10.42 -12.69 2.94
CA PRO A 165 10.43 -13.20 4.31
C PRO A 165 11.81 -13.22 4.99
N ASP A 166 12.88 -13.28 4.22
CA ASP A 166 14.27 -13.24 4.68
C ASP A 166 14.89 -11.83 4.70
N ASP A 167 14.09 -10.79 4.41
CA ASP A 167 14.49 -9.39 4.33
C ASP A 167 15.67 -9.11 3.37
N ARG A 168 15.84 -9.91 2.31
CA ARG A 168 16.91 -9.71 1.32
C ARG A 168 16.48 -9.03 0.04
N LEU A 169 15.18 -9.02 -0.22
CA LEU A 169 14.59 -8.41 -1.41
C LEU A 169 13.53 -7.38 -1.00
N MET A 170 13.47 -6.29 -1.75
CA MET A 170 12.38 -5.31 -1.68
C MET A 170 11.63 -5.30 -3.01
N TYR A 171 10.32 -5.54 -2.97
CA TYR A 171 9.42 -5.43 -4.11
C TYR A 171 8.83 -4.03 -4.17
N TYR A 172 8.66 -3.50 -5.38
CA TYR A 172 8.24 -2.13 -5.58
C TYR A 172 7.38 -1.99 -6.84
N SER A 173 6.19 -1.41 -6.69
CA SER A 173 5.28 -1.06 -7.78
C SER A 173 5.53 0.36 -8.26
N ASP A 174 5.82 0.53 -9.55
CA ASP A 174 5.67 1.80 -10.26
C ASP A 174 4.53 1.64 -11.27
N SER A 175 3.39 2.24 -11.00
CA SER A 175 2.16 2.00 -11.78
C SER A 175 2.33 2.35 -13.24
N LEU A 176 2.98 3.47 -13.57
CA LEU A 176 3.21 3.89 -14.96
C LEU A 176 4.30 3.07 -15.67
N ALA A 177 5.09 2.29 -14.93
CA ALA A 177 5.99 1.31 -15.50
C ALA A 177 5.31 -0.03 -15.84
N TYR A 178 4.06 -0.22 -15.43
CA TYR A 178 3.26 -1.43 -15.65
C TYR A 178 3.95 -2.72 -15.19
N ARG A 179 4.66 -2.64 -14.06
CA ARG A 179 5.37 -3.80 -13.49
C ARG A 179 5.66 -3.61 -12.01
N VAL A 180 5.91 -4.70 -11.35
CA VAL A 180 6.60 -4.74 -10.06
C VAL A 180 8.08 -4.97 -10.35
N ASP A 181 8.94 -4.15 -9.76
CA ASP A 181 10.39 -4.35 -9.73
C ASP A 181 10.81 -5.02 -8.41
N VAL A 182 12.00 -5.62 -8.41
CA VAL A 182 12.63 -6.14 -7.21
C VAL A 182 14.03 -5.55 -7.08
N PHE A 183 14.40 -5.23 -5.84
CA PHE A 183 15.75 -4.75 -5.46
C PHE A 183 16.40 -5.75 -4.54
N ASP A 184 17.73 -5.83 -4.57
CA ASP A 184 18.52 -6.38 -3.48
C ASP A 184 18.44 -5.39 -2.31
N TYR A 185 18.15 -5.90 -1.12
CA TYR A 185 17.90 -5.11 0.08
C TYR A 185 18.88 -5.47 1.20
N ASP A 186 19.48 -4.46 1.81
CA ASP A 186 20.31 -4.63 2.99
C ASP A 186 19.52 -4.23 4.25
N PRO A 187 19.08 -5.18 5.09
CA PRO A 187 18.29 -4.87 6.28
C PRO A 187 19.07 -4.10 7.35
N ALA A 188 20.41 -4.17 7.35
CA ALA A 188 21.21 -3.44 8.33
C ALA A 188 21.21 -1.94 8.06
N THR A 189 21.27 -1.54 6.80
CA THR A 189 21.40 -0.13 6.39
C THR A 189 20.13 0.44 5.75
N GLY A 190 19.20 -0.41 5.27
CA GLY A 190 18.06 0.00 4.47
C GLY A 190 18.45 0.43 3.04
N ALA A 191 19.64 0.05 2.58
CA ALA A 191 20.06 0.33 1.21
C ALA A 191 19.39 -0.62 0.22
N VAL A 192 19.05 -0.08 -0.97
CA VAL A 192 18.51 -0.82 -2.10
C VAL A 192 19.48 -0.77 -3.28
N SER A 193 19.60 -1.88 -4.01
CA SER A 193 20.46 -1.96 -5.19
C SER A 193 19.93 -3.00 -6.18
N GLY A 194 20.57 -3.14 -7.35
CA GLY A 194 20.26 -4.23 -8.28
C GLY A 194 18.83 -4.24 -8.80
N ARG A 195 18.20 -3.07 -9.00
CA ARG A 195 16.81 -2.96 -9.53
C ARG A 195 16.64 -3.78 -10.80
N ARG A 196 15.64 -4.65 -10.82
CA ARG A 196 15.30 -5.49 -11.96
C ARG A 196 13.80 -5.82 -11.98
N PRO A 197 13.23 -6.11 -13.17
CA PRO A 197 11.83 -6.53 -13.25
C PRO A 197 11.60 -7.82 -12.44
N PHE A 198 10.52 -7.84 -11.63
CA PHE A 198 10.00 -9.04 -10.99
C PHE A 198 8.88 -9.65 -11.83
N THR A 199 7.85 -8.85 -12.16
CA THR A 199 6.75 -9.31 -13.00
C THR A 199 6.09 -8.15 -13.72
N PRO A 200 5.68 -8.31 -14.99
CA PRO A 200 4.82 -7.34 -15.64
C PRO A 200 3.40 -7.42 -15.06
N VAL A 201 2.75 -6.29 -14.92
CA VAL A 201 1.39 -6.18 -14.39
C VAL A 201 0.56 -5.26 -15.27
N GLY A 202 -0.50 -5.81 -15.88
CA GLY A 202 -1.47 -5.01 -16.59
C GLY A 202 -1.02 -4.53 -17.97
N GLY A 203 -1.44 -3.33 -18.29
CA GLY A 203 -1.27 -2.65 -19.58
C GLY A 203 -2.52 -1.86 -19.93
N GLY A 204 -2.37 -0.73 -20.63
CA GLY A 204 -3.49 0.17 -20.92
C GLY A 204 -4.10 0.76 -19.65
N PRO A 205 -5.40 0.52 -19.35
CA PRO A 205 -6.03 1.07 -18.15
C PRO A 205 -5.72 0.27 -16.87
N VAL A 206 -5.05 -0.89 -16.97
CA VAL A 206 -4.76 -1.75 -15.81
C VAL A 206 -3.31 -1.57 -15.38
N MET A 207 -3.11 -1.14 -14.13
CA MET A 207 -1.80 -0.84 -13.56
C MET A 207 -1.58 -1.59 -12.24
N PRO A 208 -0.32 -1.91 -11.87
CA PRO A 208 -0.01 -2.36 -10.52
C PRO A 208 -0.22 -1.21 -9.54
N ASP A 209 -0.76 -1.56 -8.38
CA ASP A 209 -1.04 -0.61 -7.31
C ASP A 209 -0.36 -1.09 -6.00
N GLY A 210 -1.00 -1.01 -4.86
CA GLY A 210 -0.47 -1.50 -3.59
C GLY A 210 -0.15 -2.99 -3.61
N LEU A 211 0.77 -3.43 -2.76
CA LEU A 211 1.16 -4.84 -2.65
C LEU A 211 1.39 -5.28 -1.19
N ALA A 212 1.33 -6.59 -0.97
CA ALA A 212 1.75 -7.22 0.27
C ALA A 212 2.49 -8.53 -0.02
N VAL A 213 3.40 -8.92 0.88
CA VAL A 213 4.15 -10.18 0.77
C VAL A 213 3.68 -11.15 1.84
N ASP A 214 3.46 -12.42 1.47
CA ASP A 214 3.09 -13.46 2.42
C ASP A 214 4.29 -14.24 2.94
N ALA A 215 4.06 -15.07 3.98
CA ALA A 215 5.10 -15.83 4.63
C ALA A 215 5.76 -16.91 3.74
N GLU A 216 5.14 -17.28 2.63
CA GLU A 216 5.69 -18.18 1.62
C GLU A 216 6.51 -17.43 0.55
N GLY A 217 6.62 -16.09 0.65
CA GLY A 217 7.27 -15.22 -0.32
C GLY A 217 6.43 -14.89 -1.55
N GLY A 218 5.14 -15.19 -1.52
CA GLY A 218 4.21 -14.78 -2.57
C GLY A 218 3.90 -13.27 -2.47
N VAL A 219 3.88 -12.60 -3.62
CA VAL A 219 3.63 -11.15 -3.72
C VAL A 219 2.21 -10.94 -4.23
N TRP A 220 1.37 -10.36 -3.37
CA TRP A 220 0.00 -9.99 -3.68
C TRP A 220 -0.03 -8.57 -4.22
N VAL A 221 -0.49 -8.38 -5.45
CA VAL A 221 -0.50 -7.08 -6.13
C VAL A 221 -1.93 -6.70 -6.46
N ALA A 222 -2.35 -5.52 -6.03
CA ALA A 222 -3.61 -4.91 -6.44
C ALA A 222 -3.51 -4.37 -7.87
N HIS A 223 -4.61 -4.48 -8.63
CA HIS A 223 -4.66 -4.01 -10.00
C HIS A 223 -5.69 -2.89 -10.12
N TRP A 224 -5.23 -1.65 -10.19
CA TRP A 224 -6.06 -0.52 -10.57
C TRP A 224 -6.65 -0.76 -11.96
N GLY A 225 -7.95 -0.53 -12.13
CA GLY A 225 -8.65 -0.77 -13.39
C GLY A 225 -8.87 -2.25 -13.77
N GLY A 226 -8.38 -3.19 -12.95
CA GLY A 226 -8.39 -4.63 -13.28
C GLY A 226 -9.45 -5.46 -12.55
N SER A 227 -10.13 -4.91 -11.56
CA SER A 227 -11.09 -5.63 -10.69
C SER A 227 -10.50 -6.88 -10.02
N VAL A 228 -9.18 -6.92 -9.78
CA VAL A 228 -8.49 -8.12 -9.31
C VAL A 228 -7.32 -7.81 -8.38
N LEU A 229 -7.10 -8.68 -7.42
CA LEU A 229 -5.88 -8.83 -6.64
C LEU A 229 -5.22 -10.13 -7.09
N THR A 230 -3.95 -10.09 -7.49
CA THR A 230 -3.21 -11.26 -7.98
C THR A 230 -2.04 -11.58 -7.07
N ARG A 231 -1.92 -12.86 -6.67
CA ARG A 231 -0.71 -13.39 -6.03
C ARG A 231 0.25 -13.88 -7.11
N TYR A 232 1.49 -13.47 -6.98
CA TYR A 232 2.61 -13.99 -7.78
C TYR A 232 3.50 -14.86 -6.91
N ASP A 233 3.97 -15.99 -7.43
CA ASP A 233 4.95 -16.82 -6.73
C ASP A 233 6.32 -16.10 -6.61
N PRO A 234 7.28 -16.60 -5.82
CA PRO A 234 8.59 -15.96 -5.70
C PRO A 234 9.38 -15.84 -7.00
N ALA A 235 8.98 -16.52 -8.07
CA ALA A 235 9.55 -16.40 -9.41
C ALA A 235 8.80 -15.38 -10.31
N GLY A 236 7.82 -14.65 -9.76
CA GLY A 236 7.05 -13.64 -10.48
C GLY A 236 5.95 -14.20 -11.40
N ARG A 237 5.59 -15.48 -11.25
CA ARG A 237 4.51 -16.09 -12.04
C ARG A 237 3.18 -15.97 -11.30
N PRO A 238 2.06 -15.62 -11.98
CA PRO A 238 0.76 -15.55 -11.35
C PRO A 238 0.33 -16.93 -10.85
N ASP A 239 -0.07 -17.00 -9.58
CA ASP A 239 -0.40 -18.22 -8.85
C ASP A 239 -1.89 -18.23 -8.45
N ARG A 240 -2.41 -17.09 -7.99
CA ARG A 240 -3.78 -16.95 -7.49
C ARG A 240 -4.36 -15.60 -7.87
N ALA A 241 -5.67 -15.53 -8.09
CA ALA A 241 -6.37 -14.29 -8.37
C ALA A 241 -7.71 -14.22 -7.62
N VAL A 242 -8.03 -13.05 -7.09
CA VAL A 242 -9.29 -12.74 -6.39
C VAL A 242 -9.96 -11.56 -7.06
N ARG A 243 -11.23 -11.69 -7.43
CA ARG A 243 -11.98 -10.63 -8.12
C ARG A 243 -12.83 -9.83 -7.13
N PHE A 244 -12.98 -8.54 -7.46
CA PHE A 244 -13.75 -7.57 -6.70
C PHE A 244 -14.81 -6.91 -7.60
N PRO A 245 -15.91 -6.41 -7.02
CA PRO A 245 -16.95 -5.70 -7.79
C PRO A 245 -16.49 -4.32 -8.28
N GLN A 246 -15.54 -3.67 -7.59
CA GLN A 246 -14.94 -2.41 -8.01
C GLN A 246 -13.87 -2.65 -9.08
N ALA A 247 -13.78 -1.73 -10.07
CA ALA A 247 -12.74 -1.77 -11.08
C ALA A 247 -11.35 -1.53 -10.47
N ASN A 248 -11.28 -0.61 -9.51
CA ASN A 248 -10.03 -0.14 -8.92
C ASN A 248 -9.77 -0.84 -7.60
N VAL A 249 -9.05 -1.95 -7.64
CA VAL A 249 -8.47 -2.57 -6.45
C VAL A 249 -7.15 -1.85 -6.18
N THR A 250 -7.04 -1.22 -5.01
CA THR A 250 -6.00 -0.23 -4.74
C THR A 250 -4.86 -0.81 -3.93
N SER A 251 -5.13 -1.46 -2.80
CA SER A 251 -4.06 -1.99 -1.96
C SER A 251 -4.52 -3.20 -1.13
N CYS A 252 -3.57 -3.86 -0.46
CA CYS A 252 -3.88 -4.96 0.43
C CYS A 252 -2.90 -5.05 1.60
N ALA A 253 -3.36 -5.60 2.73
CA ALA A 253 -2.51 -5.89 3.89
C ALA A 253 -2.98 -7.13 4.63
N PHE A 254 -2.03 -7.93 5.09
CA PHE A 254 -2.32 -9.01 6.01
C PHE A 254 -2.59 -8.45 7.41
N GLY A 255 -3.53 -9.08 8.13
CA GLY A 255 -3.88 -8.67 9.47
C GLY A 255 -4.69 -9.72 10.20
N GLY A 256 -5.22 -9.33 11.37
CA GLY A 256 -5.78 -10.25 12.35
C GLY A 256 -4.70 -10.87 13.24
N PRO A 257 -5.08 -11.48 14.38
CA PRO A 257 -4.11 -12.02 15.35
C PRO A 257 -3.17 -13.08 14.77
N GLY A 258 -3.62 -13.84 13.75
CA GLY A 258 -2.84 -14.88 13.08
C GLY A 258 -2.24 -14.43 11.74
N LEU A 259 -2.41 -13.17 11.34
CA LEU A 259 -2.04 -12.66 10.00
C LEU A 259 -2.62 -13.53 8.87
N ASP A 260 -3.76 -14.17 9.10
CA ASP A 260 -4.45 -15.11 8.21
C ASP A 260 -5.61 -14.47 7.44
N ARG A 261 -5.79 -13.17 7.62
CA ARG A 261 -6.77 -12.34 6.91
C ARG A 261 -6.06 -11.38 5.98
N LEU A 262 -6.58 -11.25 4.77
CA LEU A 262 -6.10 -10.26 3.81
C LEU A 262 -7.18 -9.19 3.66
N TYR A 263 -6.87 -7.98 4.10
CA TYR A 263 -7.70 -6.80 3.94
C TYR A 263 -7.35 -6.14 2.62
N VAL A 264 -8.37 -5.68 1.89
CA VAL A 264 -8.20 -5.11 0.55
C VAL A 264 -9.02 -3.84 0.45
N THR A 265 -8.38 -2.75 0.06
CA THR A 265 -9.03 -1.49 -0.23
C THR A 265 -9.36 -1.36 -1.72
N THR A 266 -10.38 -0.57 -2.02
CA THR A 266 -10.80 -0.27 -3.39
C THR A 266 -11.21 1.18 -3.50
N ALA A 267 -11.11 1.74 -4.73
CA ALA A 267 -11.60 3.07 -5.04
C ALA A 267 -12.92 3.00 -5.81
N GLY A 268 -13.70 4.06 -5.69
CA GLY A 268 -14.84 4.32 -6.56
C GLY A 268 -14.39 4.59 -8.00
N GLY A 269 -15.31 4.48 -8.94
CA GLY A 269 -15.06 4.79 -10.35
C GLY A 269 -16.28 5.43 -11.00
N ALA A 270 -16.10 6.09 -12.13
CA ALA A 270 -17.16 6.76 -12.85
C ALA A 270 -18.32 5.79 -13.21
N GLY A 271 -19.49 5.99 -12.59
CA GLY A 271 -20.67 5.15 -12.80
C GLY A 271 -20.62 3.75 -12.17
N GLY A 272 -19.57 3.43 -11.40
CA GLY A 272 -19.40 2.19 -10.66
C GLY A 272 -19.79 2.30 -9.17
N PRO A 273 -19.66 1.20 -8.40
CA PRO A 273 -19.83 1.23 -6.96
C PRO A 273 -18.75 2.10 -6.31
N ALA A 274 -19.10 2.71 -5.15
CA ALA A 274 -18.12 3.41 -4.32
C ALA A 274 -17.01 2.45 -3.86
N GLY A 275 -15.85 3.00 -3.54
CA GLY A 275 -14.77 2.26 -2.91
C GLY A 275 -15.19 1.69 -1.55
N GLY A 276 -14.47 0.70 -1.10
CA GLY A 276 -14.76 0.00 0.14
C GLY A 276 -13.55 -0.75 0.69
N LEU A 277 -13.77 -1.34 1.84
CA LEU A 277 -12.83 -2.23 2.52
C LEU A 277 -13.38 -3.66 2.48
N PHE A 278 -12.55 -4.59 2.07
CA PHE A 278 -12.89 -6.01 1.97
C PHE A 278 -11.95 -6.84 2.83
N VAL A 279 -12.42 -8.04 3.19
CA VAL A 279 -11.60 -9.05 3.88
C VAL A 279 -11.82 -10.42 3.27
N LEU A 280 -10.76 -11.20 3.18
CA LEU A 280 -10.78 -12.60 2.75
C LEU A 280 -9.76 -13.42 3.53
N SER A 281 -9.94 -14.77 3.50
CA SER A 281 -8.94 -15.73 4.00
C SER A 281 -8.18 -16.28 2.81
N PRO A 282 -6.92 -15.85 2.60
CA PRO A 282 -6.18 -16.20 1.38
C PRO A 282 -5.63 -17.63 1.39
N GLY A 283 -5.68 -18.33 2.53
CA GLY A 283 -5.14 -19.68 2.70
C GLY A 283 -3.63 -19.72 2.94
N VAL A 284 -3.02 -18.56 3.15
CA VAL A 284 -1.64 -18.35 3.58
C VAL A 284 -1.62 -17.28 4.66
N THR A 285 -0.56 -17.21 5.45
CA THR A 285 -0.36 -16.15 6.43
C THR A 285 0.52 -15.05 5.87
N GLY A 286 0.36 -13.82 6.35
CA GLY A 286 1.19 -12.68 5.99
C GLY A 286 2.45 -12.56 6.83
N LEU A 287 3.24 -11.54 6.47
CA LEU A 287 4.32 -11.03 7.31
C LEU A 287 3.78 -9.93 8.23
N PRO A 288 4.40 -9.69 9.40
CA PRO A 288 4.02 -8.58 10.27
C PRO A 288 4.22 -7.23 9.56
N SER A 289 3.29 -6.31 9.75
CA SER A 289 3.54 -4.89 9.48
C SER A 289 4.35 -4.30 10.64
N TYR A 290 5.29 -3.43 10.33
CA TYR A 290 6.14 -2.79 11.34
C TYR A 290 5.75 -1.33 11.52
N PRO A 291 5.78 -0.80 12.76
CA PRO A 291 5.54 0.62 13.00
C PRO A 291 6.74 1.46 12.56
N PHE A 292 6.51 2.74 12.26
CA PHE A 292 7.58 3.72 12.10
C PHE A 292 8.30 3.94 13.43
N GLY A 293 9.62 3.94 13.41
CA GLY A 293 10.48 3.95 14.59
C GLY A 293 10.67 5.32 15.25
N GLY A 294 10.18 6.41 14.59
CA GLY A 294 10.32 7.79 15.09
C GLY A 294 9.04 8.40 15.64
#